data_adfb3885cc6fbfd698bad07b3c2f9b48
#
_entry.id   adfb3885cc6fbfd698bad07b3c2f9b48
#
_cell.length_a   1.000
_cell.length_b   1.000
_cell.length_c   1.000
_cell.angle_alpha   90.00
_cell.angle_beta   90.00
_cell.angle_gamma   90.00
#
_symmetry.space_group_name_H-M   'P 1'
#
loop_
_entity.id
_entity.type
_entity.pdbx_description
1 polymer ?
#
loop_
_entity_poly.entity_id
_entity_poly.type
_entity_poly.pdbx_seq_one_letter_code
_entity_poly.pdbx_strand_id
1 'polypeptide(L)'
;MYTVVEGMEQDIGSWMELVRVVQWNFPGLDTEEAIEEHKNTVLKFMKQHRAICIKDDNKVIGVLLFSIKYNMICCLAVSPDYRKKGIGSELLTYALGKLDRTQTITVSTFREGDEKGIAPRKLYKKFGFVADELVEEFGYPNQRFVLYPTCKVTNIYGDNYSRFTEHYREARRETRKVLSNHE
;
A
#
# COMPACT_ATOMS: atom_id res chain seq x y z
N MET A 1 -5.77 -0.62 -22.66
CA MET A 1 -5.58 -1.28 -21.36
C MET A 1 -4.18 -0.92 -20.89
N TYR A 2 -4.02 -0.38 -19.69
CA TYR A 2 -2.70 -0.03 -19.17
C TYR A 2 -2.00 -1.27 -18.63
N THR A 3 -0.70 -1.41 -18.92
CA THR A 3 0.10 -2.56 -18.46
C THR A 3 0.98 -2.14 -17.29
N VAL A 4 0.96 -2.93 -16.21
CA VAL A 4 1.88 -2.77 -15.07
C VAL A 4 3.23 -3.37 -15.44
N VAL A 5 4.28 -2.61 -15.23
CA VAL A 5 5.67 -3.03 -15.44
C VAL A 5 6.52 -2.77 -14.20
N GLU A 6 7.64 -3.46 -14.08
CA GLU A 6 8.65 -3.11 -13.07
C GLU A 6 9.25 -1.75 -13.38
N GLY A 7 9.36 -0.90 -12.35
CA GLY A 7 10.07 0.36 -12.45
C GLY A 7 11.58 0.13 -12.45
N MET A 8 12.24 0.65 -13.46
CA MET A 8 13.69 0.52 -13.66
C MET A 8 14.41 1.82 -13.34
N GLU A 9 15.71 1.79 -13.05
CA GLU A 9 16.50 3.00 -12.73
C GLU A 9 16.37 4.09 -13.80
N GLN A 10 16.25 3.71 -15.07
CA GLN A 10 16.01 4.65 -16.17
C GLN A 10 14.68 5.42 -16.08
N ASP A 11 13.73 4.91 -15.32
CA ASP A 11 12.40 5.53 -15.13
C ASP A 11 12.41 6.56 -14.01
N ILE A 12 13.50 6.68 -13.23
CA ILE A 12 13.54 7.48 -12.01
C ILE A 12 13.22 8.96 -12.27
N GLY A 13 13.63 9.51 -13.39
CA GLY A 13 13.31 10.89 -13.76
C GLY A 13 11.80 11.11 -13.84
N SER A 14 11.12 10.33 -14.70
CA SER A 14 9.67 10.43 -14.88
C SER A 14 8.87 9.98 -13.63
N TRP A 15 9.41 9.04 -12.86
CA TRP A 15 8.84 8.66 -11.55
C TRP A 15 8.83 9.85 -10.59
N MET A 16 9.95 10.56 -10.47
CA MET A 16 10.05 11.71 -9.56
C MET A 16 9.27 12.93 -10.06
N GLU A 17 9.07 13.08 -11.36
CA GLU A 17 8.12 14.07 -11.90
C GLU A 17 6.71 13.80 -11.38
N LEU A 18 6.25 12.55 -11.42
CA LEU A 18 4.94 12.19 -10.84
C LEU A 18 4.91 12.44 -9.33
N VAL A 19 5.97 12.08 -8.59
CA VAL A 19 6.05 12.33 -7.14
C VAL A 19 5.88 13.82 -6.85
N ARG A 20 6.54 14.71 -7.57
CA ARG A 20 6.42 16.16 -7.41
C ARG A 20 5.01 16.69 -7.69
N VAL A 21 4.31 16.12 -8.67
CA VAL A 21 2.92 16.49 -8.97
C VAL A 21 1.97 16.12 -7.83
N VAL A 22 2.25 15.03 -7.09
CA VAL A 22 1.36 14.51 -6.05
C VAL A 22 1.90 14.71 -4.62
N GLN A 23 3.08 15.30 -4.44
CA GLN A 23 3.73 15.44 -3.11
C GLN A 23 2.86 16.11 -2.05
N TRP A 24 2.01 17.06 -2.44
CA TRP A 24 1.05 17.72 -1.58
C TRP A 24 0.08 16.75 -0.86
N ASN A 25 -0.07 15.54 -1.42
CA ASN A 25 -0.92 14.47 -0.88
C ASN A 25 -0.11 13.41 -0.12
N PHE A 26 1.18 13.63 0.11
CA PHE A 26 2.05 12.70 0.82
C PHE A 26 2.75 13.43 1.98
N PRO A 27 2.33 13.20 3.24
CA PRO A 27 3.03 13.72 4.39
C PRO A 27 4.51 13.33 4.37
N GLY A 28 5.36 14.26 4.76
CA GLY A 28 6.81 14.04 4.82
C GLY A 28 7.56 14.25 3.51
N LEU A 29 6.89 14.75 2.44
CA LEU A 29 7.55 15.15 1.18
C LEU A 29 7.55 16.68 0.98
N ASP A 30 7.71 17.43 2.07
CA ASP A 30 7.54 18.88 2.09
C ASP A 30 8.82 19.64 1.78
N THR A 31 9.99 18.97 1.78
CA THR A 31 11.31 19.59 1.53
C THR A 31 12.05 18.91 0.37
N GLU A 32 12.99 19.59 -0.23
CA GLU A 32 13.83 19.01 -1.29
C GLU A 32 14.69 17.85 -0.77
N GLU A 33 15.14 17.92 0.48
CA GLU A 33 15.88 16.85 1.16
C GLU A 33 15.01 15.59 1.27
N ALA A 34 13.75 15.73 1.70
CA ALA A 34 12.81 14.63 1.81
C ALA A 34 12.48 14.01 0.43
N ILE A 35 12.37 14.83 -0.61
CA ILE A 35 12.19 14.36 -2.00
C ILE A 35 13.40 13.56 -2.47
N GLU A 36 14.64 14.01 -2.19
CA GLU A 36 15.85 13.28 -2.57
C GLU A 36 16.01 11.97 -1.76
N GLU A 37 15.68 11.98 -0.48
CA GLU A 37 15.61 10.74 0.33
C GLU A 37 14.59 9.75 -0.20
N HIS A 38 13.41 10.25 -0.60
CA HIS A 38 12.39 9.43 -1.24
C HIS A 38 12.89 8.83 -2.55
N LYS A 39 13.55 9.60 -3.40
CA LYS A 39 14.17 9.11 -4.64
C LYS A 39 15.17 7.98 -4.36
N ASN A 40 16.04 8.15 -3.37
CA ASN A 40 16.98 7.10 -2.96
C ASN A 40 16.25 5.82 -2.48
N THR A 41 15.14 5.99 -1.80
CA THR A 41 14.25 4.88 -1.39
C THR A 41 13.65 4.19 -2.61
N VAL A 42 13.10 4.93 -3.56
CA VAL A 42 12.56 4.37 -4.81
C VAL A 42 13.61 3.57 -5.56
N LEU A 43 14.84 4.09 -5.71
CA LEU A 43 15.94 3.38 -6.36
C LEU A 43 16.29 2.05 -5.65
N LYS A 44 16.24 2.01 -4.32
CA LYS A 44 16.41 0.75 -3.57
C LYS A 44 15.30 -0.25 -3.88
N PHE A 45 14.05 0.21 -3.95
CA PHE A 45 12.92 -0.64 -4.28
C PHE A 45 12.99 -1.14 -5.73
N MET A 46 13.43 -0.31 -6.68
CA MET A 46 13.68 -0.70 -8.07
C MET A 46 14.73 -1.83 -8.16
N LYS A 47 15.88 -1.67 -7.50
CA LYS A 47 16.94 -2.71 -7.41
C LYS A 47 16.45 -4.02 -6.80
N GLN A 48 15.43 -3.97 -5.97
CA GLN A 48 14.84 -5.13 -5.30
C GLN A 48 13.63 -5.70 -6.05
N HIS A 49 13.29 -5.18 -7.24
CA HIS A 49 12.08 -5.55 -8.00
C HIS A 49 10.77 -5.38 -7.21
N ARG A 50 10.70 -4.30 -6.39
CA ARG A 50 9.56 -3.96 -5.52
C ARG A 50 8.95 -2.60 -5.81
N ALA A 51 9.36 -2.00 -6.91
CA ALA A 51 8.81 -0.79 -7.49
C ALA A 51 8.12 -1.15 -8.80
N ILE A 52 6.86 -0.81 -8.94
CA ILE A 52 6.08 -1.06 -10.16
C ILE A 52 5.43 0.22 -10.64
N CYS A 53 5.25 0.35 -11.95
CA CYS A 53 4.63 1.52 -12.53
C CYS A 53 3.74 1.18 -13.73
N ILE A 54 2.95 2.15 -14.13
CA ILE A 54 2.24 2.20 -15.41
C ILE A 54 2.75 3.42 -16.14
N LYS A 55 3.02 3.25 -17.44
CA LYS A 55 3.49 4.31 -18.33
C LYS A 55 2.46 4.59 -19.42
N ASP A 56 2.43 5.85 -19.85
CA ASP A 56 1.81 6.30 -21.09
C ASP A 56 2.97 6.79 -21.97
N ASP A 57 3.28 6.04 -23.02
CA ASP A 57 4.56 6.10 -23.73
C ASP A 57 5.74 5.95 -22.75
N ASN A 58 6.57 7.00 -22.60
CA ASN A 58 7.69 7.02 -21.67
C ASN A 58 7.39 7.76 -20.35
N LYS A 59 6.18 8.28 -20.18
CA LYS A 59 5.78 9.02 -18.99
C LYS A 59 5.20 8.08 -17.93
N VAL A 60 5.75 8.08 -16.72
CA VAL A 60 5.19 7.36 -15.58
C VAL A 60 3.93 8.08 -15.11
N ILE A 61 2.79 7.39 -15.13
CA ILE A 61 1.47 7.93 -14.79
C ILE A 61 0.86 7.31 -13.54
N GLY A 62 1.43 6.21 -13.05
CA GLY A 62 1.05 5.56 -11.81
C GLY A 62 2.19 4.74 -11.27
N VAL A 63 2.32 4.71 -9.95
CA VAL A 63 3.43 4.07 -9.22
C VAL A 63 2.94 3.33 -7.99
N LEU A 64 3.62 2.25 -7.63
CA LEU A 64 3.41 1.55 -6.37
C LEU A 64 4.73 0.94 -5.86
N LEU A 65 4.98 1.10 -4.57
CA LEU A 65 6.05 0.43 -3.83
C LEU A 65 5.43 -0.59 -2.85
N PHE A 66 6.02 -1.77 -2.75
CA PHE A 66 5.58 -2.80 -1.80
C PHE A 66 6.74 -3.50 -1.11
N SER A 67 6.51 -4.00 0.09
CA SER A 67 7.51 -4.74 0.87
C SER A 67 7.09 -6.19 1.05
N ILE A 68 7.91 -7.13 0.56
CA ILE A 68 7.72 -8.56 0.81
C ILE A 68 8.05 -8.89 2.27
N LYS A 69 9.10 -8.27 2.82
CA LYS A 69 9.53 -8.51 4.21
C LYS A 69 8.43 -8.20 5.22
N TYR A 70 7.71 -7.11 5.03
CA TYR A 70 6.64 -6.66 5.93
C TYR A 70 5.24 -6.98 5.41
N ASN A 71 5.16 -7.64 4.25
CA ASN A 71 3.92 -7.98 3.56
C ASN A 71 2.96 -6.79 3.45
N MET A 72 3.44 -5.67 2.90
CA MET A 72 2.70 -4.41 2.91
C MET A 72 2.84 -3.62 1.61
N ILE A 73 1.82 -2.79 1.35
CA ILE A 73 1.88 -1.72 0.35
C ILE A 73 2.48 -0.49 1.04
N CYS A 74 3.59 0.04 0.49
CA CYS A 74 4.31 1.18 1.08
C CYS A 74 3.84 2.52 0.53
N CYS A 75 3.53 2.58 -0.77
CA CYS A 75 3.13 3.80 -1.46
C CYS A 75 2.32 3.45 -2.70
N LEU A 76 1.30 4.22 -3.01
CA LEU A 76 0.55 4.16 -4.28
C LEU A 76 0.17 5.58 -4.69
N ALA A 77 0.53 5.95 -5.91
CA ALA A 77 0.17 7.24 -6.48
C ALA A 77 -0.26 7.11 -7.95
N VAL A 78 -1.20 7.95 -8.36
CA VAL A 78 -1.68 8.06 -9.75
C VAL A 78 -1.75 9.53 -10.12
N SER A 79 -1.19 9.86 -11.29
CA SER A 79 -1.26 11.21 -11.87
C SER A 79 -2.71 11.71 -11.88
N PRO A 80 -2.97 12.96 -11.46
CA PRO A 80 -4.32 13.53 -11.43
C PRO A 80 -5.07 13.38 -12.75
N ASP A 81 -4.41 13.58 -13.88
CA ASP A 81 -4.99 13.52 -15.23
C ASP A 81 -5.39 12.11 -15.66
N TYR A 82 -4.88 11.10 -14.94
CA TYR A 82 -5.11 9.68 -15.23
C TYR A 82 -5.94 8.98 -14.16
N ARG A 83 -6.48 9.71 -13.18
CA ARG A 83 -7.38 9.14 -12.16
C ARG A 83 -8.69 8.64 -12.77
N LYS A 84 -9.38 7.76 -12.06
CA LYS A 84 -10.66 7.12 -12.48
C LYS A 84 -10.57 6.26 -13.75
N LYS A 85 -9.36 5.97 -14.25
CA LYS A 85 -9.10 5.09 -15.40
C LYS A 85 -8.65 3.68 -15.01
N GLY A 86 -8.81 3.28 -13.74
CA GLY A 86 -8.45 1.93 -13.26
C GLY A 86 -6.99 1.74 -12.84
N ILE A 87 -6.10 2.70 -13.10
CA ILE A 87 -4.64 2.57 -12.88
C ILE A 87 -4.29 2.11 -11.47
N GLY A 88 -4.88 2.72 -10.43
CA GLY A 88 -4.65 2.31 -9.05
C GLY A 88 -5.10 0.88 -8.77
N SER A 89 -6.17 0.42 -9.42
CA SER A 89 -6.64 -0.97 -9.30
C SER A 89 -5.68 -1.96 -9.96
N GLU A 90 -5.16 -1.66 -11.14
CA GLU A 90 -4.17 -2.50 -11.84
C GLU A 90 -2.88 -2.63 -11.03
N LEU A 91 -2.34 -1.51 -10.53
CA LEU A 91 -1.15 -1.51 -9.68
C LEU A 91 -1.36 -2.35 -8.41
N LEU A 92 -2.48 -2.16 -7.73
CA LEU A 92 -2.78 -2.89 -6.50
C LEU A 92 -3.00 -4.37 -6.77
N THR A 93 -3.68 -4.75 -7.85
CA THR A 93 -3.85 -6.15 -8.28
C THR A 93 -2.49 -6.82 -8.50
N TYR A 94 -1.59 -6.17 -9.22
CA TYR A 94 -0.25 -6.70 -9.47
C TYR A 94 0.53 -6.88 -8.16
N ALA A 95 0.56 -5.88 -7.31
CA ALA A 95 1.27 -5.94 -6.03
C ALA A 95 0.73 -7.04 -5.11
N LEU A 96 -0.59 -7.20 -5.02
CA LEU A 96 -1.23 -8.26 -4.24
C LEU A 96 -0.91 -9.66 -4.77
N GLY A 97 -0.61 -9.80 -6.07
CA GLY A 97 -0.12 -11.05 -6.65
C GLY A 97 1.33 -11.39 -6.28
N LYS A 98 2.10 -10.42 -5.79
CA LYS A 98 3.51 -10.59 -5.35
C LYS A 98 3.64 -10.75 -3.83
N LEU A 99 2.62 -10.36 -3.08
CA LEU A 99 2.58 -10.45 -1.62
C LEU A 99 1.99 -11.79 -1.16
N ASP A 100 2.33 -12.18 0.06
CA ASP A 100 1.86 -13.43 0.67
C ASP A 100 0.40 -13.31 1.10
N ARG A 101 -0.50 -13.93 0.33
CA ARG A 101 -1.95 -13.96 0.59
C ARG A 101 -2.36 -14.92 1.71
N THR A 102 -1.43 -15.70 2.23
CA THR A 102 -1.66 -16.57 3.39
C THR A 102 -1.44 -15.83 4.71
N GLN A 103 -0.91 -14.62 4.64
CA GLN A 103 -0.70 -13.73 5.77
C GLN A 103 -1.45 -12.41 5.57
N THR A 104 -1.55 -11.65 6.65
CA THR A 104 -2.12 -10.31 6.65
C THR A 104 -1.28 -9.37 5.79
N ILE A 105 -1.95 -8.62 4.90
CA ILE A 105 -1.33 -7.54 4.12
C ILE A 105 -1.81 -6.21 4.68
N THR A 106 -0.90 -5.27 4.86
CA THR A 106 -1.22 -3.95 5.42
C THR A 106 -0.94 -2.80 4.46
N VAL A 107 -1.62 -1.70 4.67
CA VAL A 107 -1.35 -0.40 4.05
C VAL A 107 -1.85 0.70 4.97
N SER A 108 -1.15 1.82 5.05
CA SER A 108 -1.62 3.00 5.77
C SER A 108 -2.12 4.07 4.79
N THR A 109 -3.15 4.80 5.21
CA THR A 109 -3.70 5.94 4.47
C THR A 109 -4.36 6.92 5.42
N PHE A 110 -4.85 8.03 4.90
CA PHE A 110 -5.50 9.08 5.68
C PHE A 110 -6.71 8.56 6.48
N ARG A 111 -6.98 9.20 7.61
CA ARG A 111 -8.13 8.89 8.48
C ARG A 111 -9.46 9.20 7.79
N GLU A 112 -10.52 8.66 8.34
CA GLU A 112 -11.88 9.02 7.94
C GLU A 112 -12.15 10.48 8.24
N GLY A 113 -12.82 11.19 7.31
CA GLY A 113 -13.03 12.62 7.38
C GLY A 113 -11.94 13.48 6.71
N ASP A 114 -10.77 12.91 6.39
CA ASP A 114 -9.76 13.60 5.59
C ASP A 114 -10.08 13.46 4.10
N GLU A 115 -10.24 14.60 3.41
CA GLU A 115 -10.54 14.63 1.98
C GLU A 115 -9.51 13.90 1.12
N LYS A 116 -8.23 13.95 1.53
CA LYS A 116 -7.15 13.22 0.86
C LYS A 116 -7.33 11.70 0.93
N GLY A 117 -8.05 11.22 1.96
CA GLY A 117 -8.34 9.80 2.20
C GLY A 117 -9.49 9.24 1.36
N ILE A 118 -10.36 10.05 0.78
CA ILE A 118 -11.58 9.58 0.11
C ILE A 118 -11.27 8.55 -0.99
N ALA A 119 -10.37 8.89 -1.89
CA ALA A 119 -10.04 8.02 -3.03
C ALA A 119 -9.25 6.76 -2.62
N PRO A 120 -8.14 6.84 -1.84
CA PRO A 120 -7.39 5.65 -1.45
C PRO A 120 -8.20 4.72 -0.53
N ARG A 121 -8.97 5.24 0.42
CA ARG A 121 -9.84 4.42 1.28
C ARG A 121 -10.87 3.65 0.46
N LYS A 122 -11.49 4.29 -0.55
CA LYS A 122 -12.43 3.63 -1.47
C LYS A 122 -11.74 2.52 -2.27
N LEU A 123 -10.52 2.76 -2.75
CA LEU A 123 -9.73 1.76 -3.47
C LEU A 123 -9.44 0.56 -2.57
N TYR A 124 -8.89 0.76 -1.38
CA TYR A 124 -8.53 -0.33 -0.47
C TYR A 124 -9.76 -1.13 -0.03
N LYS A 125 -10.87 -0.47 0.32
CA LYS A 125 -12.14 -1.15 0.65
C LYS A 125 -12.64 -2.02 -0.51
N LYS A 126 -12.53 -1.55 -1.76
CA LYS A 126 -12.91 -2.33 -2.95
C LYS A 126 -12.11 -3.64 -3.06
N PHE A 127 -10.87 -3.67 -2.59
CA PHE A 127 -10.01 -4.85 -2.58
C PHE A 127 -10.15 -5.72 -1.31
N GLY A 128 -11.10 -5.40 -0.45
CA GLY A 128 -11.38 -6.16 0.76
C GLY A 128 -10.54 -5.77 1.97
N PHE A 129 -9.76 -4.70 1.88
CA PHE A 129 -9.10 -4.15 3.06
C PHE A 129 -10.12 -3.54 4.01
N VAL A 130 -9.93 -3.74 5.29
CA VAL A 130 -10.74 -3.16 6.36
C VAL A 130 -9.92 -2.18 7.17
N ALA A 131 -10.56 -1.11 7.64
CA ALA A 131 -9.91 -0.14 8.51
C ALA A 131 -9.57 -0.78 9.86
N ASP A 132 -8.35 -0.57 10.32
CA ASP A 132 -7.84 -1.10 11.58
C ASP A 132 -7.46 0.06 12.52
N GLU A 133 -6.27 0.05 13.08
CA GLU A 133 -5.84 1.02 14.09
C GLU A 133 -5.51 2.40 13.49
N LEU A 134 -5.71 3.41 14.32
CA LEU A 134 -5.22 4.76 14.04
C LEU A 134 -3.72 4.80 14.33
N VAL A 135 -2.96 5.33 13.39
CA VAL A 135 -1.51 5.46 13.47
C VAL A 135 -1.09 6.90 13.16
N GLU A 136 0.13 7.23 13.44
CA GLU A 136 0.77 8.46 13.00
C GLU A 136 2.00 8.08 12.16
N GLU A 137 2.10 8.63 10.96
CA GLU A 137 3.23 8.40 10.06
C GLU A 137 3.69 9.74 9.48
N PHE A 138 4.99 10.01 9.53
CA PHE A 138 5.58 11.28 9.09
C PHE A 138 4.95 12.50 9.78
N GLY A 139 4.58 12.38 11.07
CA GLY A 139 3.91 13.44 11.82
C GLY A 139 2.47 13.73 11.38
N TYR A 140 1.85 12.83 10.60
CA TYR A 140 0.50 13.01 10.09
C TYR A 140 -0.44 11.89 10.57
N PRO A 141 -1.69 12.24 10.95
CA PRO A 141 -2.68 11.24 11.37
C PRO A 141 -3.11 10.33 10.22
N ASN A 142 -2.79 9.04 10.33
CA ASN A 142 -3.14 8.01 9.37
C ASN A 142 -3.98 6.90 10.01
N GLN A 143 -4.49 6.00 9.18
CA GLN A 143 -5.17 4.78 9.58
C GLN A 143 -4.60 3.60 8.83
N ARG A 144 -4.25 2.55 9.55
CA ARG A 144 -3.87 1.28 8.95
C ARG A 144 -5.10 0.57 8.39
N PHE A 145 -4.95 0.02 7.22
CA PHE A 145 -5.89 -0.89 6.59
C PHE A 145 -5.27 -2.27 6.49
N VAL A 146 -6.09 -3.28 6.67
CA VAL A 146 -5.66 -4.67 6.76
C VAL A 146 -6.45 -5.52 5.79
N LEU A 147 -5.76 -6.28 4.96
CA LEU A 147 -6.33 -7.32 4.14
C LEU A 147 -5.99 -8.68 4.76
N TYR A 148 -7.01 -9.34 5.27
CA TYR A 148 -6.85 -10.62 5.93
C TYR A 148 -6.67 -11.76 4.93
N PRO A 149 -5.98 -12.85 5.34
CA PRO A 149 -5.88 -14.05 4.53
C PRO A 149 -7.27 -14.56 4.14
N THR A 150 -7.46 -14.92 2.89
CA THR A 150 -8.62 -15.69 2.48
C THR A 150 -8.42 -17.13 2.94
N CYS A 151 -9.06 -17.54 4.04
CA CYS A 151 -9.20 -18.96 4.33
C CYS A 151 -9.86 -19.64 3.13
N LYS A 152 -9.17 -20.60 2.50
CA LYS A 152 -9.87 -21.62 1.72
C LYS A 152 -10.71 -22.38 2.72
N VAL A 153 -11.98 -22.02 2.86
CA VAL A 153 -12.95 -22.85 3.55
C VAL A 153 -13.10 -24.09 2.70
N THR A 154 -12.31 -25.12 2.98
CA THR A 154 -12.71 -26.47 2.65
C THR A 154 -13.94 -26.72 3.51
N ASN A 155 -15.08 -26.80 2.87
CA ASN A 155 -16.37 -27.15 3.46
C ASN A 155 -16.24 -28.52 4.13
N ILE A 156 -15.95 -28.54 5.42
CA ILE A 156 -16.11 -29.70 6.29
C ILE A 156 -16.86 -29.20 7.52
N TYR A 157 -18.15 -29.40 7.50
CA TYR A 157 -19.12 -29.37 8.61
C TYR A 157 -19.18 -28.16 9.54
N GLY A 158 -20.41 -27.72 9.76
CA GLY A 158 -20.93 -26.68 10.59
C GLY A 158 -20.29 -26.53 11.99
N ASP A 159 -20.47 -25.34 12.56
CA ASP A 159 -20.17 -24.93 13.95
C ASP A 159 -18.69 -24.57 14.24
N ASN A 160 -18.13 -23.56 13.58
CA ASN A 160 -16.88 -22.98 14.08
C ASN A 160 -16.72 -21.44 13.86
N TYR A 161 -17.81 -20.70 13.71
CA TYR A 161 -17.73 -19.23 13.61
C TYR A 161 -17.23 -18.57 14.91
N SER A 162 -17.53 -19.17 16.06
CA SER A 162 -17.10 -18.66 17.38
C SER A 162 -15.61 -18.91 17.69
N ARG A 163 -15.05 -20.05 17.26
CA ARG A 163 -13.61 -20.35 17.43
C ARG A 163 -12.69 -19.49 16.55
N PHE A 164 -13.17 -19.08 15.38
CA PHE A 164 -12.40 -18.24 14.46
C PHE A 164 -12.18 -16.83 15.02
N THR A 165 -13.18 -16.27 15.72
CA THR A 165 -13.08 -14.95 16.36
C THR A 165 -12.16 -14.96 17.58
N GLU A 166 -12.01 -16.10 18.27
CA GLU A 166 -11.15 -16.23 19.46
C GLU A 166 -9.68 -16.38 19.09
N HIS A 167 -9.34 -17.25 18.16
CA HIS A 167 -7.97 -17.38 17.60
C HIS A 167 -7.48 -16.07 16.99
N TYR A 168 -8.42 -15.33 16.41
CA TYR A 168 -8.16 -14.02 15.80
C TYR A 168 -7.83 -12.94 16.83
N ARG A 169 -8.50 -12.98 17.99
CA ARG A 169 -8.22 -12.09 19.13
C ARG A 169 -6.88 -12.41 19.81
N GLU A 170 -6.47 -13.68 19.82
CA GLU A 170 -5.18 -14.10 20.37
C GLU A 170 -4.01 -13.71 19.49
N ALA A 171 -4.09 -13.93 18.18
CA ALA A 171 -3.10 -13.46 17.22
C ALA A 171 -2.90 -11.93 17.29
N ARG A 172 -3.97 -11.19 17.54
CA ARG A 172 -3.97 -9.73 17.76
C ARG A 172 -3.23 -9.32 19.03
N ARG A 173 -3.28 -10.12 20.08
CA ARG A 173 -2.58 -9.86 21.36
C ARG A 173 -1.08 -10.14 21.24
N GLU A 174 -0.68 -11.15 20.47
CA GLU A 174 0.73 -11.48 20.26
C GLU A 174 1.44 -10.45 19.36
N THR A 175 0.78 -9.98 18.30
CA THR A 175 1.33 -8.92 17.44
C THR A 175 1.54 -7.61 18.22
N ARG A 176 0.66 -7.27 19.17
CA ARG A 176 0.84 -6.11 20.06
C ARG A 176 2.06 -6.25 20.99
N LYS A 177 2.34 -7.45 21.49
CA LYS A 177 3.50 -7.70 22.37
C LYS A 177 4.83 -7.58 21.65
N VAL A 178 4.88 -7.95 20.37
CA VAL A 178 6.11 -7.86 19.56
C VAL A 178 6.44 -6.40 19.21
N LEU A 179 5.43 -5.56 19.00
CA LEU A 179 5.63 -4.13 18.67
C LEU A 179 5.96 -3.26 19.89
N SER A 180 5.55 -3.66 21.10
CA SER A 180 5.86 -2.93 22.34
C SER A 180 7.23 -3.25 22.97
N ASN A 181 7.95 -4.22 22.45
CA ASN A 181 9.27 -4.63 22.94
C ASN A 181 10.44 -4.09 22.10
N HIS A 182 10.20 -3.13 21.23
CA HIS A 182 11.22 -2.48 20.39
C HIS A 182 11.22 -0.95 20.53
N GLU A 183 10.86 -0.44 21.73
CA GLU A 183 11.25 0.90 22.20
C GLU A 183 12.49 0.83 23.09
#